data_2dbbd96a55afd76b8b66d4ae46237f3e
#
_entry.id   2dbbd96a55afd76b8b66d4ae46237f3e
#
_cell.length_a   1.000
_cell.length_b   1.000
_cell.length_c   1.000
_cell.angle_alpha   90.00
_cell.angle_beta   90.00
_cell.angle_gamma   90.00
#
_symmetry.space_group_name_H-M   'P 1'
#
loop_
_entity.id
_entity.type
_entity.pdbx_description
1 polymer ?
#
loop_
_entity_poly.entity_id
_entity_poly.type
_entity_poly.pdbx_seq_one_letter_code
_entity_poly.pdbx_strand_id
1 'polypeptide(L)'
;MNIEEKVKKIVEQTLNDYINHEDNRLDEMARVGFLNGGVEVYIHTDDGGSIPHIHIRDVATRGRDFETCVSLVKCAYFFHGRYRDTMSNKMVRAFAEFMEAPSRNKKYSSNYEYAVDMWNDNNSNINVTPQYDTNGNIIIPNYRYLND
;
A
#
# COMPACT_ATOMS: atom_id res chain seq x y z
N MET A 1 35.22 -26.11 -5.89
CA MET A 1 34.47 -24.87 -6.15
C MET A 1 35.41 -23.69 -6.13
N ASN A 2 35.47 -22.94 -7.19
CA ASN A 2 36.32 -21.77 -7.28
C ASN A 2 35.69 -20.55 -6.56
N ILE A 3 36.40 -19.44 -6.47
CA ILE A 3 35.93 -18.23 -5.78
C ILE A 3 34.68 -17.66 -6.44
N GLU A 4 34.62 -17.66 -7.78
CA GLU A 4 33.48 -17.13 -8.51
C GLU A 4 32.20 -17.93 -8.21
N GLU A 5 32.30 -19.25 -8.14
CA GLU A 5 31.18 -20.11 -7.79
C GLU A 5 30.73 -19.93 -6.34
N LYS A 6 31.70 -19.72 -5.42
CA LYS A 6 31.39 -19.42 -4.02
C LYS A 6 30.65 -18.09 -3.87
N VAL A 7 31.12 -17.05 -4.55
CA VAL A 7 30.48 -15.73 -4.53
C VAL A 7 29.08 -15.82 -5.12
N LYS A 8 28.93 -16.50 -6.23
CA LYS A 8 27.62 -16.73 -6.88
C LYS A 8 26.64 -17.41 -5.93
N LYS A 9 27.07 -18.44 -5.21
CA LYS A 9 26.23 -19.13 -4.22
C LYS A 9 25.80 -18.23 -3.07
N ILE A 10 26.73 -17.38 -2.57
CA ILE A 10 26.42 -16.42 -1.49
C ILE A 10 25.38 -15.42 -1.97
N VAL A 11 25.53 -14.89 -3.19
CA VAL A 11 24.58 -13.95 -3.77
C VAL A 11 23.22 -14.59 -3.96
N GLU A 12 23.18 -15.82 -4.52
CA GLU A 12 21.93 -16.57 -4.69
C GLU A 12 21.23 -16.83 -3.36
N GLN A 13 21.99 -17.23 -2.34
CA GLN A 13 21.45 -17.47 -1.00
C GLN A 13 20.88 -16.21 -0.40
N THR A 14 21.60 -15.09 -0.51
CA THR A 14 21.14 -13.79 0.00
C THR A 14 19.86 -13.34 -0.70
N LEU A 15 19.79 -13.50 -2.03
CA LEU A 15 18.58 -13.20 -2.79
C LEU A 15 17.41 -14.09 -2.39
N ASN A 16 17.66 -15.38 -2.20
CA ASN A 16 16.62 -16.31 -1.76
C ASN A 16 16.10 -15.97 -0.37
N ASP A 17 17.00 -15.62 0.55
CA ASP A 17 16.61 -15.19 1.90
C ASP A 17 15.76 -13.91 1.85
N TYR A 18 16.15 -12.96 1.01
CA TYR A 18 15.40 -11.72 0.80
C TYR A 18 14.01 -12.01 0.20
N ILE A 19 13.94 -12.83 -0.83
CA ILE A 19 12.69 -13.23 -1.49
C ILE A 19 11.80 -13.96 -0.50
N ASN A 20 12.32 -14.91 0.27
CA ASN A 20 11.55 -15.64 1.27
C ASN A 20 11.04 -14.71 2.37
N HIS A 21 11.84 -13.73 2.79
CA HIS A 21 11.44 -12.74 3.77
C HIS A 21 10.32 -11.85 3.22
N GLU A 22 10.43 -11.41 1.97
CA GLU A 22 9.39 -10.65 1.30
C GLU A 22 8.14 -11.49 1.07
N ASP A 23 8.26 -12.77 0.75
CA ASP A 23 7.11 -13.68 0.61
C ASP A 23 6.38 -13.85 1.93
N ASN A 24 7.09 -14.04 3.04
CA ASN A 24 6.48 -14.10 4.36
C ASN A 24 5.78 -12.79 4.72
N ARG A 25 6.36 -11.67 4.30
CA ARG A 25 5.79 -10.35 4.49
C ARG A 25 4.59 -10.14 3.58
N LEU A 26 4.63 -10.66 2.35
CA LEU A 26 3.52 -10.59 1.39
C LEU A 26 2.32 -11.42 1.82
N ASP A 27 2.52 -12.48 2.62
CA ASP A 27 1.42 -13.22 3.24
C ASP A 27 0.60 -12.33 4.20
N GLU A 28 1.23 -11.28 4.74
CA GLU A 28 0.60 -10.31 5.63
C GLU A 28 0.20 -9.02 4.91
N MET A 29 0.53 -8.89 3.63
CA MET A 29 0.35 -7.66 2.86
C MET A 29 -0.26 -7.96 1.50
N ALA A 30 -1.18 -7.11 1.07
CA ALA A 30 -1.68 -7.08 -0.29
C ALA A 30 -1.21 -5.78 -0.96
N ARG A 31 -0.30 -5.89 -1.92
CA ARG A 31 0.23 -4.73 -2.64
C ARG A 31 -0.83 -4.17 -3.58
N VAL A 32 -1.10 -2.87 -3.47
CA VAL A 32 -1.97 -2.15 -4.39
C VAL A 32 -1.17 -1.62 -5.58
N GLY A 33 0.02 -1.09 -5.32
CA GLY A 33 0.91 -0.60 -6.36
C GLY A 33 2.03 0.27 -5.81
N PHE A 34 2.57 1.12 -6.67
CA PHE A 34 3.68 2.02 -6.33
C PHE A 34 3.37 3.44 -6.78
N LEU A 35 3.76 4.41 -5.95
CA LEU A 35 3.94 5.78 -6.38
C LEU A 35 5.31 5.93 -7.03
N ASN A 36 5.56 7.07 -7.68
CA ASN A 36 6.86 7.36 -8.26
C ASN A 36 7.98 7.30 -7.22
N GLY A 37 9.13 6.77 -7.62
CA GLY A 37 10.31 6.72 -6.77
C GLY A 37 10.36 5.56 -5.77
N GLY A 38 9.55 4.53 -5.96
CA GLY A 38 9.62 3.32 -5.13
C GLY A 38 8.81 3.40 -3.85
N VAL A 39 7.83 4.30 -3.80
CA VAL A 39 6.89 4.37 -2.68
C VAL A 39 5.81 3.33 -2.87
N GLU A 40 5.76 2.36 -1.98
CA GLU A 40 4.82 1.23 -2.05
C GLU A 40 3.51 1.58 -1.37
N VAL A 41 2.40 1.19 -2.00
CA VAL A 41 1.05 1.32 -1.44
C VAL A 41 0.49 -0.08 -1.24
N TYR A 42 0.10 -0.41 0.00
CA TYR A 42 -0.33 -1.76 0.33
C TYR A 42 -1.40 -1.80 1.42
N ILE A 43 -2.13 -2.91 1.46
CA ILE A 43 -3.09 -3.25 2.52
C ILE A 43 -2.45 -4.31 3.41
N HIS A 44 -2.51 -4.11 4.72
CA HIS A 44 -2.08 -5.12 5.67
C HIS A 44 -3.21 -6.13 5.88
N THR A 45 -2.92 -7.42 5.75
CA THR A 45 -3.95 -8.46 5.76
C THR A 45 -4.35 -8.92 7.17
N ASP A 46 -3.73 -8.37 8.21
CA ASP A 46 -3.97 -8.75 9.60
C ASP A 46 -4.23 -7.53 10.48
N ASP A 47 -4.99 -6.58 9.96
CA ASP A 47 -5.40 -5.38 10.69
C ASP A 47 -6.88 -5.44 11.12
N GLY A 48 -7.41 -6.64 11.30
CA GLY A 48 -8.79 -6.85 11.75
C GLY A 48 -9.04 -6.18 13.10
N GLY A 49 -10.12 -5.41 13.21
CA GLY A 49 -10.45 -4.62 14.37
C GLY A 49 -10.03 -3.16 14.27
N SER A 50 -9.25 -2.79 13.26
CA SER A 50 -8.89 -1.41 12.97
C SER A 50 -9.84 -0.78 11.97
N ILE A 51 -9.88 0.55 11.96
CA ILE A 51 -10.56 1.32 10.91
C ILE A 51 -9.91 0.96 9.57
N PRO A 52 -10.70 0.74 8.48
CA PRO A 52 -10.13 0.45 7.17
C PRO A 52 -9.12 1.49 6.73
N HIS A 53 -7.90 1.06 6.42
CA HIS A 53 -6.81 1.96 6.06
C HIS A 53 -5.83 1.31 5.10
N ILE A 54 -5.03 2.16 4.45
CA ILE A 54 -4.01 1.77 3.50
C ILE A 54 -2.66 2.30 3.98
N HIS A 55 -1.61 1.52 3.76
CA HIS A 55 -0.24 1.88 4.12
C HIS A 55 0.51 2.46 2.92
N ILE A 56 1.31 3.48 3.17
CA ILE A 56 2.20 4.10 2.18
C ILE A 56 3.60 4.07 2.78
N ARG A 57 4.52 3.38 2.11
CA ARG A 57 5.88 3.17 2.61
C ARG A 57 6.90 3.50 1.54
N ASP A 58 7.89 4.35 1.89
CA ASP A 58 9.02 4.64 1.04
C ASP A 58 10.13 3.62 1.31
N VAL A 59 10.36 2.73 0.35
CA VAL A 59 11.40 1.70 0.44
C VAL A 59 12.69 2.12 -0.27
N ALA A 60 12.66 3.23 -1.00
CA ALA A 60 13.80 3.71 -1.78
C ALA A 60 14.73 4.64 -0.98
N THR A 61 14.24 5.23 0.10
CA THR A 61 15.01 6.18 0.90
C THR A 61 15.95 5.43 1.83
N ARG A 62 17.23 5.53 1.56
CA ARG A 62 18.26 4.88 2.38
C ARG A 62 18.35 5.55 3.75
N GLY A 63 18.24 4.76 4.80
CA GLY A 63 18.48 5.17 6.17
C GLY A 63 17.33 5.86 6.87
N ARG A 64 16.16 5.99 6.24
CA ARG A 64 14.97 6.51 6.86
C ARG A 64 13.75 5.73 6.41
N ASP A 65 13.11 5.07 7.35
CA ASP A 65 11.86 4.36 7.10
C ASP A 65 10.71 5.36 7.18
N PHE A 66 10.20 5.77 6.03
CA PHE A 66 8.95 6.53 5.95
C PHE A 66 7.81 5.55 5.84
N GLU A 67 6.83 5.69 6.72
CA GLU A 67 5.58 4.95 6.60
C GLU A 67 4.44 5.71 7.24
N THR A 68 3.31 5.78 6.54
CA THR A 68 2.08 6.37 7.05
C THR A 68 0.88 5.53 6.65
N CYS A 69 -0.23 5.81 7.29
CA CYS A 69 -1.51 5.17 7.00
C CYS A 69 -2.58 6.21 6.73
N VAL A 70 -3.45 5.90 5.77
CA VAL A 70 -4.54 6.78 5.35
C VAL A 70 -5.85 5.99 5.40
N SER A 71 -6.89 6.62 5.90
CA SER A 71 -8.22 6.00 5.96
C SER A 71 -8.74 5.67 4.55
N LEU A 72 -9.41 4.52 4.42
CA LEU A 72 -10.11 4.16 3.18
C LEU A 72 -11.54 4.71 3.16
N VAL A 73 -12.04 5.22 4.28
CA VAL A 73 -13.43 5.69 4.37
C VAL A 73 -13.56 7.21 4.34
N LYS A 74 -12.48 7.94 4.58
CA LYS A 74 -12.50 9.41 4.55
C LYS A 74 -11.12 9.98 4.24
N CYS A 75 -11.07 11.25 3.90
CA CYS A 75 -9.82 11.97 3.66
C CYS A 75 -9.15 12.34 5.00
N ALA A 76 -8.45 11.38 5.58
CA ALA A 76 -7.73 11.58 6.84
C ALA A 76 -6.61 10.55 6.99
N TYR A 77 -5.53 10.95 7.64
CA TYR A 77 -4.55 10.00 8.12
C TYR A 77 -5.16 9.11 9.21
N PHE A 78 -4.64 7.90 9.30
CA PHE A 78 -4.96 6.99 10.40
C PHE A 78 -3.66 6.63 11.11
N PHE A 79 -3.26 7.45 12.07
CA PHE A 79 -2.01 7.24 12.82
C PHE A 79 -2.20 6.14 13.85
N HIS A 80 -1.33 5.12 13.79
CA HIS A 80 -1.28 4.08 14.81
C HIS A 80 0.14 3.54 14.94
N GLY A 81 0.53 3.14 16.15
CA GLY A 81 1.87 2.62 16.39
C GLY A 81 2.95 3.59 15.92
N ARG A 82 3.88 3.08 15.13
CA ARG A 82 4.99 3.84 14.54
C ARG A 82 4.63 4.54 13.22
N TYR A 83 3.47 4.28 12.66
CA TYR A 83 3.06 4.78 11.34
C TYR A 83 2.43 6.16 11.48
N ARG A 84 3.28 7.17 11.80
CA ARG A 84 2.83 8.51 12.13
C ARG A 84 3.41 9.60 11.23
N ASP A 85 4.13 9.21 10.18
CA ASP A 85 4.65 10.19 9.23
C ASP A 85 3.52 10.83 8.43
N THR A 86 3.72 12.06 8.01
CA THR A 86 2.83 12.72 7.06
C THR A 86 3.53 12.87 5.73
N MET A 87 2.77 12.82 4.65
CA MET A 87 3.31 12.98 3.30
C MET A 87 3.53 14.46 2.99
N SER A 88 4.53 14.76 2.16
CA SER A 88 4.65 16.10 1.57
C SER A 88 3.44 16.38 0.68
N ASN A 89 3.17 17.65 0.38
CA ASN A 89 2.07 18.01 -0.52
C ASN A 89 2.22 17.38 -1.90
N LYS A 90 3.47 17.24 -2.38
CA LYS A 90 3.76 16.54 -3.64
C LYS A 90 3.36 15.06 -3.57
N MET A 91 3.70 14.40 -2.47
CA MET A 91 3.36 12.98 -2.28
C MET A 91 1.85 12.79 -2.10
N VAL A 92 1.18 13.71 -1.42
CA VAL A 92 -0.29 13.69 -1.27
C VAL A 92 -0.97 13.74 -2.64
N ARG A 93 -0.52 14.64 -3.53
CA ARG A 93 -1.05 14.71 -4.89
C ARG A 93 -0.81 13.44 -5.68
N ALA A 94 0.41 12.89 -5.59
CA ALA A 94 0.74 11.63 -6.26
C ALA A 94 -0.12 10.48 -5.73
N PHE A 95 -0.34 10.43 -4.43
CA PHE A 95 -1.20 9.43 -3.81
C PHE A 95 -2.65 9.56 -4.27
N ALA A 96 -3.19 10.78 -4.28
CA ALA A 96 -4.56 11.02 -4.74
C ALA A 96 -4.74 10.60 -6.20
N GLU A 97 -3.82 10.97 -7.08
CA GLU A 97 -3.83 10.55 -8.48
C GLU A 97 -3.72 9.03 -8.63
N PHE A 98 -2.85 8.41 -7.83
CA PHE A 98 -2.70 6.96 -7.82
C PHE A 98 -4.02 6.26 -7.46
N MET A 99 -4.69 6.72 -6.41
CA MET A 99 -5.94 6.09 -5.96
C MET A 99 -7.06 6.21 -7.01
N GLU A 100 -7.07 7.29 -7.78
CA GLU A 100 -8.04 7.51 -8.86
C GLU A 100 -7.65 6.79 -10.16
N ALA A 101 -6.38 6.42 -10.33
CA ALA A 101 -5.90 5.81 -11.56
C ALA A 101 -6.41 4.38 -11.73
N PRO A 102 -6.53 3.89 -12.97
CA PRO A 102 -6.91 2.52 -13.23
C PRO A 102 -5.97 1.53 -12.56
N SER A 103 -6.53 0.48 -11.98
CA SER A 103 -5.74 -0.59 -11.38
C SER A 103 -5.03 -1.42 -12.45
N ARG A 104 -3.84 -1.94 -12.12
CA ARG A 104 -3.18 -2.94 -12.95
C ARG A 104 -4.03 -4.20 -13.10
N ASN A 105 -4.82 -4.52 -12.11
CA ASN A 105 -5.82 -5.58 -12.21
C ASN A 105 -7.04 -5.02 -12.91
N LYS A 106 -7.25 -5.44 -14.15
CA LYS A 106 -8.33 -4.93 -15.02
C LYS A 106 -9.75 -5.19 -14.49
N LYS A 107 -9.88 -6.02 -13.47
CA LYS A 107 -11.15 -6.27 -12.79
C LYS A 107 -11.65 -5.02 -12.04
N TYR A 108 -10.75 -4.10 -11.70
CA TYR A 108 -11.05 -2.92 -10.90
C TYR A 108 -10.85 -1.65 -11.71
N SER A 109 -11.79 -0.72 -11.58
CA SER A 109 -11.77 0.55 -12.31
C SER A 109 -10.71 1.52 -11.77
N SER A 110 -10.30 1.36 -10.50
CA SER A 110 -9.31 2.22 -9.87
C SER A 110 -8.50 1.46 -8.83
N ASN A 111 -7.35 2.01 -8.45
CA ASN A 111 -6.55 1.47 -7.36
C ASN A 111 -7.31 1.55 -6.03
N TYR A 112 -8.14 2.57 -5.84
CA TYR A 112 -8.98 2.67 -4.66
C TYR A 112 -9.96 1.49 -4.56
N GLU A 113 -10.66 1.16 -5.65
CA GLU A 113 -11.58 0.03 -5.67
C GLU A 113 -10.86 -1.28 -5.35
N TYR A 114 -9.66 -1.47 -5.91
CA TYR A 114 -8.82 -2.62 -5.61
C TYR A 114 -8.44 -2.68 -4.13
N ALA A 115 -8.02 -1.54 -3.56
CA ALA A 115 -7.66 -1.45 -2.15
C ALA A 115 -8.83 -1.79 -1.23
N VAL A 116 -10.02 -1.28 -1.53
CA VAL A 116 -11.23 -1.57 -0.76
C VAL A 116 -11.54 -3.06 -0.79
N ASP A 117 -11.46 -3.68 -1.97
CA ASP A 117 -11.74 -5.11 -2.11
C ASP A 117 -10.71 -5.96 -1.35
N MET A 118 -9.43 -5.58 -1.42
CA MET A 118 -8.37 -6.24 -0.67
C MET A 118 -8.57 -6.12 0.84
N TRP A 119 -8.96 -4.93 1.31
CA TRP A 119 -9.28 -4.75 2.73
C TRP A 119 -10.42 -5.67 3.15
N ASN A 120 -11.52 -5.66 2.40
CA ASN A 120 -12.71 -6.44 2.75
C ASN A 120 -12.46 -7.94 2.72
N ASP A 121 -11.64 -8.41 1.78
CA ASP A 121 -11.30 -9.84 1.67
C ASP A 121 -10.45 -10.34 2.83
N ASN A 122 -9.62 -9.47 3.41
CA ASN A 122 -8.62 -9.86 4.40
C ASN A 122 -8.96 -9.41 5.82
N ASN A 123 -9.92 -8.50 6.00
CA ASN A 123 -10.28 -7.92 7.30
C ASN A 123 -11.79 -7.99 7.48
N SER A 124 -12.26 -9.09 8.06
CA SER A 124 -13.70 -9.40 8.10
C SER A 124 -14.50 -8.59 9.14
N ASN A 125 -13.84 -7.93 10.11
CA ASN A 125 -14.55 -7.32 11.23
C ASN A 125 -15.15 -5.96 10.90
N ILE A 126 -14.44 -5.14 10.13
CA ILE A 126 -14.90 -3.80 9.73
C ILE A 126 -14.64 -3.67 8.22
N ASN A 127 -15.72 -3.71 7.45
CA ASN A 127 -15.64 -3.63 6.00
C ASN A 127 -15.93 -2.20 5.50
N VAL A 128 -15.38 -1.87 4.35
CA VAL A 128 -15.76 -0.67 3.61
C VAL A 128 -16.94 -1.02 2.71
N THR A 129 -18.02 -0.25 2.81
CA THR A 129 -19.15 -0.35 1.87
C THR A 129 -18.90 0.65 0.74
N PRO A 130 -18.54 0.18 -0.47
CA PRO A 130 -18.32 1.09 -1.59
C PRO A 130 -19.60 1.86 -1.91
N GLN A 131 -19.44 3.16 -2.20
CA GLN A 131 -20.53 4.01 -2.64
C GLN A 131 -20.27 4.45 -4.06
N TYR A 132 -21.33 4.59 -4.84
CA TYR A 132 -21.24 4.91 -6.26
C TYR A 132 -22.04 6.16 -6.56
N ASP A 133 -21.52 6.97 -7.49
CA ASP A 133 -22.24 8.15 -7.98
C ASP A 133 -23.35 7.75 -8.97
N THR A 134 -24.07 8.74 -9.48
CA THR A 134 -25.17 8.51 -10.42
C THR A 134 -24.72 7.89 -11.76
N ASN A 135 -23.42 7.98 -12.08
CA ASN A 135 -22.85 7.40 -13.28
C ASN A 135 -22.29 5.99 -13.06
N GLY A 136 -22.44 5.45 -11.83
CA GLY A 136 -21.94 4.12 -11.49
C GLY A 136 -20.44 4.08 -11.16
N ASN A 137 -19.79 5.22 -10.99
CA ASN A 137 -18.39 5.28 -10.59
C ASN A 137 -18.28 5.25 -9.07
N ILE A 138 -17.30 4.51 -8.56
CA ILE A 138 -17.03 4.47 -7.12
C ILE A 138 -16.63 5.87 -6.63
N ILE A 139 -17.18 6.26 -5.48
CA ILE A 139 -16.85 7.54 -4.85
C ILE A 139 -15.56 7.34 -4.06
N ILE A 140 -14.52 8.11 -4.40
CA ILE A 140 -13.20 8.06 -3.78
C ILE A 140 -13.05 9.28 -2.88
N PRO A 141 -12.59 9.12 -1.61
CA PRO A 141 -12.25 10.27 -0.79
C PRO A 141 -11.29 11.20 -1.53
N ASN A 142 -11.46 12.50 -1.40
CA ASN A 142 -10.58 13.44 -2.08
C ASN A 142 -9.27 13.62 -1.30
N TYR A 143 -8.35 12.69 -1.52
CA TYR A 143 -7.08 12.63 -0.79
C TYR A 143 -6.16 13.83 -1.02
N ARG A 144 -6.45 14.69 -1.99
CA ARG A 144 -5.69 15.93 -2.21
C ARG A 144 -5.73 16.85 -1.01
N TYR A 145 -6.74 16.72 -0.16
CA TYR A 145 -6.93 17.55 1.03
C TYR A 145 -6.36 16.95 2.32
N LEU A 146 -5.55 15.89 2.23
CA LEU A 146 -5.02 15.19 3.42
C LEU A 146 -4.27 16.13 4.38
N ASN A 147 -3.54 17.11 3.86
CA ASN A 147 -2.73 18.02 4.66
C ASN A 147 -3.42 19.35 4.97
N ASP A 148 -4.67 19.49 4.61
CA ASP A 148 -5.43 20.74 4.83
C ASP A 148 -6.11 20.78 6.21
#